data_1aeb933540066480492fb5795945a0dc
#
_entry.id   1aeb933540066480492fb5795945a0dc
#
_cell.length_a   1.000
_cell.length_b   1.000
_cell.length_c   1.000
_cell.angle_alpha   90.00
_cell.angle_beta   90.00
_cell.angle_gamma   90.00
#
_symmetry.space_group_name_H-M   'P 1'
#
loop_
_entity.id
_entity.type
_entity.pdbx_description
1 polymer ?
#
loop_
_entity_poly.entity_id
_entity_poly.type
_entity_poly.pdbx_seq_one_letter_code
_entity_poly.pdbx_strand_id
1 'polypeptide(L)'
;SSPKKVLATMRQAESSLKDGVSLVVFPEGARTFTGHMGYFKRGAFQLADELQLEVVPVTIDGSFEILPRTGKWIHRHRMILTIHEPIPPKGKGAENIKASMNEAYAAVESALPEKYKGMVKNEDQDR
;
A
#
# COMPACT_ATOMS: atom_id res chain seq x y z
N SER A 1 -14.42 -7.26 -7.13
CA SER A 1 -13.79 -7.52 -8.44
C SER A 1 -13.64 -9.03 -8.66
N SER A 2 -13.84 -9.49 -9.88
CA SER A 2 -13.71 -10.93 -10.17
C SER A 2 -12.24 -11.37 -10.16
N PRO A 3 -11.93 -12.62 -9.75
CA PRO A 3 -10.56 -13.14 -9.78
C PRO A 3 -9.89 -13.03 -11.15
N LYS A 4 -10.65 -13.17 -12.24
CA LYS A 4 -10.14 -13.03 -13.61
C LYS A 4 -9.66 -11.61 -13.92
N LYS A 5 -10.38 -10.60 -13.44
CA LYS A 5 -9.98 -9.19 -13.63
C LYS A 5 -8.71 -8.87 -12.85
N VAL A 6 -8.61 -9.36 -11.62
CA VAL A 6 -7.41 -9.19 -10.80
C VAL A 6 -6.20 -9.82 -11.49
N LEU A 7 -6.33 -11.04 -11.98
CA LEU A 7 -5.24 -11.73 -12.68
C LEU A 7 -4.81 -10.99 -13.96
N ALA A 8 -5.77 -10.50 -14.75
CA ALA A 8 -5.47 -9.73 -15.96
C ALA A 8 -4.72 -8.43 -15.63
N THR A 9 -5.14 -7.72 -14.58
CA THR A 9 -4.46 -6.51 -14.10
C THR A 9 -3.04 -6.82 -13.63
N MET A 10 -2.84 -7.92 -12.91
CA MET A 10 -1.51 -8.34 -12.45
C MET A 10 -0.58 -8.67 -13.61
N ARG A 11 -1.06 -9.36 -14.65
CA ARG A 11 -0.27 -9.66 -15.85
C ARG A 11 0.13 -8.40 -16.62
N GLN A 12 -0.79 -7.44 -16.72
CA GLN A 12 -0.50 -6.16 -17.36
C GLN A 12 0.56 -5.37 -16.56
N ALA A 13 0.44 -5.35 -15.25
CA ALA A 13 1.43 -4.72 -14.37
C ALA A 13 2.80 -5.37 -14.52
N GLU A 14 2.87 -6.70 -14.55
CA GLU A 14 4.11 -7.45 -14.77
C GLU A 14 4.78 -7.07 -16.08
N SER A 15 4.03 -7.01 -17.18
CA SER A 15 4.54 -6.60 -18.48
C SER A 15 5.13 -5.19 -18.45
N SER A 16 4.42 -4.24 -17.84
CA SER A 16 4.89 -2.86 -17.70
C SER A 16 6.18 -2.75 -16.89
N LEU A 17 6.27 -3.49 -15.79
CA LEU A 17 7.45 -3.51 -14.94
C LEU A 17 8.66 -4.11 -15.66
N LYS A 18 8.49 -5.15 -16.46
CA LYS A 18 9.54 -5.74 -17.30
C LYS A 18 10.03 -4.76 -18.36
N ASP A 19 9.17 -3.87 -18.84
CA ASP A 19 9.51 -2.81 -19.79
C ASP A 19 10.14 -1.57 -19.11
N GLY A 20 10.42 -1.63 -17.81
CA GLY A 20 11.06 -0.56 -17.06
C GLY A 20 10.11 0.54 -16.54
N VAL A 21 8.81 0.33 -16.62
CA VAL A 21 7.82 1.26 -16.09
C VAL A 21 7.65 1.03 -14.59
N SER A 22 7.63 2.11 -13.81
CA SER A 22 7.35 2.02 -12.37
C SER A 22 5.85 1.89 -12.11
N LEU A 23 5.50 1.18 -11.06
CA LEU A 23 4.11 0.95 -10.66
C LEU A 23 3.84 1.56 -9.28
N VAL A 24 2.79 2.37 -9.19
CA VAL A 24 2.28 2.86 -7.90
C VAL A 24 1.12 1.97 -7.46
N VAL A 25 1.18 1.50 -6.22
CA VAL A 25 0.17 0.62 -5.65
C VAL A 25 -0.28 1.14 -4.29
N PHE A 26 -1.58 1.07 -4.05
CA PHE A 26 -2.17 1.34 -2.74
C PHE A 26 -2.50 -0.01 -2.07
N PRO A 27 -1.61 -0.54 -1.23
CA PRO A 27 -1.71 -1.92 -0.77
C PRO A 27 -2.88 -2.19 0.18
N GLU A 28 -3.45 -1.16 0.79
CA GLU A 28 -4.66 -1.28 1.59
C GLU A 28 -5.89 -1.64 0.75
N GLY A 29 -5.90 -1.27 -0.52
CA GLY A 29 -6.98 -1.56 -1.47
C GLY A 29 -8.24 -0.73 -1.31
N ALA A 30 -8.38 0.04 -0.22
CA ALA A 30 -9.52 0.91 0.06
C ALA A 30 -9.10 2.05 0.98
N ARG A 31 -9.89 3.12 0.98
CA ARG A 31 -9.74 4.21 1.95
C ARG A 31 -10.17 3.75 3.34
N THR A 32 -9.48 4.19 4.37
CA THR A 32 -9.84 3.92 5.76
C THR A 32 -11.08 4.70 6.20
N PHE A 33 -11.84 4.15 7.15
CA PHE A 33 -12.94 4.85 7.82
C PHE A 33 -12.48 5.70 9.01
N THR A 34 -11.38 5.31 9.64
CA THR A 34 -10.93 5.87 10.92
C THR A 34 -9.71 6.78 10.80
N GLY A 35 -9.07 6.81 9.64
CA GLY A 35 -7.76 7.44 9.44
C GLY A 35 -6.58 6.52 9.77
N HIS A 36 -6.81 5.41 10.48
CA HIS A 36 -5.76 4.42 10.75
C HIS A 36 -5.46 3.61 9.50
N MET A 37 -4.20 3.22 9.36
CA MET A 37 -3.75 2.37 8.28
C MET A 37 -4.32 0.95 8.44
N GLY A 38 -4.83 0.39 7.35
CA GLY A 38 -5.33 -0.97 7.32
C GLY A 38 -4.26 -2.00 6.96
N TYR A 39 -4.67 -3.25 6.87
CA TYR A 39 -3.79 -4.33 6.44
C TYR A 39 -3.33 -4.13 4.99
N PHE A 40 -2.09 -4.48 4.72
CA PHE A 40 -1.59 -4.52 3.34
C PHE A 40 -1.97 -5.84 2.68
N LYS A 41 -2.45 -5.76 1.44
CA LYS A 41 -2.71 -6.93 0.60
C LYS A 41 -1.42 -7.40 -0.06
N ARG A 42 -1.28 -8.70 -0.22
CA ARG A 42 -0.04 -9.33 -0.66
C ARG A 42 0.31 -9.13 -2.13
N GLY A 43 -0.67 -8.87 -2.99
CA GLY A 43 -0.50 -8.94 -4.44
C GLY A 43 0.68 -8.16 -4.99
N ALA A 44 0.85 -6.90 -4.59
CA ALA A 44 1.97 -6.07 -5.04
C ALA A 44 3.33 -6.61 -4.56
N PHE A 45 3.38 -7.11 -3.33
CA PHE A 45 4.61 -7.68 -2.75
C PHE A 45 4.97 -9.02 -3.37
N GLN A 46 3.97 -9.84 -3.74
CA GLN A 46 4.18 -11.06 -4.52
C GLN A 46 4.79 -10.75 -5.88
N LEU A 47 4.26 -9.75 -6.57
CA LEU A 47 4.76 -9.31 -7.86
C LEU A 47 6.20 -8.79 -7.77
N ALA A 48 6.48 -7.97 -6.77
CA ALA A 48 7.83 -7.46 -6.52
C ALA A 48 8.82 -8.61 -6.22
N ASP A 49 8.37 -9.60 -5.46
CA ASP A 49 9.17 -10.80 -5.14
C ASP A 49 9.44 -11.65 -6.40
N GLU A 50 8.42 -11.92 -7.20
CA GLU A 50 8.57 -12.69 -8.44
C GLU A 50 9.55 -12.06 -9.42
N LEU A 51 9.51 -10.74 -9.55
CA LEU A 51 10.36 -9.97 -10.46
C LEU A 51 11.65 -9.45 -9.79
N GLN A 52 11.86 -9.73 -8.51
CA GLN A 52 13.01 -9.24 -7.71
C GLN A 52 13.21 -7.73 -7.84
N LEU A 53 12.13 -6.99 -7.61
CA LEU A 53 12.10 -5.53 -7.68
C LEU A 53 12.17 -4.89 -6.30
N GLU A 54 12.74 -3.69 -6.26
CA GLU A 54 12.68 -2.85 -5.07
C GLU A 54 11.24 -2.38 -4.79
N VAL A 55 10.92 -2.25 -3.51
CA VAL A 55 9.69 -1.62 -3.04
C VAL A 55 10.05 -0.31 -2.34
N VAL A 56 9.48 0.79 -2.79
CA VAL A 56 9.67 2.10 -2.17
C VAL A 56 8.43 2.47 -1.39
N PRO A 57 8.46 2.38 -0.04
CA PRO A 57 7.32 2.80 0.77
C PRO A 57 7.14 4.32 0.71
N VAL A 58 5.89 4.77 0.61
CA VAL A 58 5.53 6.18 0.64
C VAL A 58 4.39 6.38 1.62
N THR A 59 4.57 7.28 2.56
CA THR A 59 3.52 7.70 3.49
C THR A 59 2.78 8.90 2.92
N ILE A 60 1.45 8.82 2.92
CA ILE A 60 0.58 9.95 2.59
C ILE A 60 -0.16 10.35 3.88
N ASP A 61 0.22 11.49 4.43
CA ASP A 61 -0.41 12.05 5.62
C ASP A 61 -1.29 13.23 5.22
N GLY A 62 -2.55 13.22 5.66
CA GLY A 62 -3.51 14.29 5.42
C GLY A 62 -4.62 13.97 4.42
N SER A 63 -4.52 12.88 3.68
CA SER A 63 -5.56 12.50 2.71
C SER A 63 -6.91 12.16 3.37
N PHE A 64 -6.88 11.57 4.56
CA PHE A 64 -8.10 11.27 5.34
C PHE A 64 -8.85 12.54 5.73
N GLU A 65 -8.16 13.57 6.17
CA GLU A 65 -8.75 14.85 6.55
C GLU A 65 -9.28 15.64 5.35
N ILE A 66 -8.64 15.49 4.17
CA ILE A 66 -9.07 16.17 2.95
C ILE A 66 -10.40 15.60 2.45
N LEU A 67 -10.51 14.29 2.37
CA LEU A 67 -11.72 13.61 1.92
C LEU A 67 -11.95 12.34 2.73
N PRO A 68 -12.55 12.44 3.93
CA PRO A 68 -12.93 11.27 4.71
C PRO A 68 -13.86 10.36 3.90
N ARG A 69 -13.72 9.05 4.07
CA ARG A 69 -14.52 8.07 3.31
C ARG A 69 -16.03 8.24 3.51
N THR A 70 -16.44 8.67 4.69
CA THR A 70 -17.85 8.94 5.04
C THR A 70 -18.31 10.35 4.69
N GLY A 71 -17.38 11.22 4.31
CA GLY A 71 -17.66 12.62 3.98
C GLY A 71 -18.02 12.84 2.53
N LYS A 72 -18.84 13.86 2.27
CA LYS A 72 -19.25 14.28 0.93
C LYS A 72 -18.50 15.51 0.44
N TRP A 73 -17.74 16.17 1.33
CA TRP A 73 -17.10 17.45 1.08
C TRP A 73 -15.59 17.33 1.16
N ILE A 74 -14.90 18.03 0.26
CA ILE A 74 -13.45 18.18 0.29
C ILE A 74 -13.08 19.27 1.29
N HIS A 75 -12.21 18.95 2.23
CA HIS A 75 -11.72 19.89 3.23
C HIS A 75 -10.32 20.38 2.88
N ARG A 76 -10.02 21.63 3.20
CA ARG A 76 -8.67 22.16 3.08
C ARG A 76 -7.81 21.60 4.21
N HIS A 77 -6.75 20.90 3.84
CA HIS A 77 -5.79 20.34 4.79
C HIS A 77 -4.42 20.19 4.14
N ARG A 78 -3.37 20.22 4.95
CA ARG A 78 -2.02 19.95 4.48
C ARG A 78 -1.89 18.46 4.16
N MET A 79 -1.27 18.15 3.03
CA MET A 79 -0.89 16.78 2.67
C MET A 79 0.64 16.68 2.63
N ILE A 80 1.19 15.71 3.35
CA ILE A 80 2.62 15.45 3.42
C ILE A 80 2.90 14.08 2.81
N LEU A 81 3.78 14.05 1.83
CA LEU A 81 4.31 12.81 1.26
C LEU A 81 5.70 12.57 1.84
N THR A 82 5.90 11.41 2.41
CA THR A 82 7.22 10.97 2.89
C THR A 82 7.64 9.75 2.08
N ILE A 83 8.73 9.90 1.32
CA ILE A 83 9.32 8.81 0.55
C ILE A 83 10.40 8.16 1.42
N HIS A 84 10.22 6.87 1.71
CA HIS A 84 11.14 6.12 2.57
C HIS A 84 12.25 5.46 1.76
N GLU A 85 13.24 4.92 2.47
CA GLU A 85 14.31 4.15 1.87
C GLU A 85 13.76 2.94 1.08
N PRO A 86 14.29 2.67 -0.11
CA PRO A 86 13.90 1.49 -0.87
C PRO A 86 14.18 0.21 -0.10
N ILE A 87 13.25 -0.73 -0.18
CA ILE A 87 13.42 -2.09 0.35
C ILE A 87 13.91 -2.96 -0.80
N PRO A 88 15.17 -3.45 -0.75
CA PRO A 88 15.70 -4.30 -1.80
C PRO A 88 15.01 -5.67 -1.81
N PRO A 89 15.02 -6.37 -2.95
CA PRO A 89 14.52 -7.74 -3.01
C PRO A 89 15.32 -8.66 -2.08
N LYS A 90 14.61 -9.54 -1.38
CA LYS A 90 15.17 -10.42 -0.34
C LYS A 90 15.35 -11.87 -0.80
N GLY A 91 15.15 -12.14 -2.08
CA GLY A 91 15.05 -13.49 -2.62
C GLY A 91 13.60 -13.99 -2.62
N LYS A 92 13.30 -14.97 -3.45
CA LYS A 92 11.93 -15.46 -3.66
C LYS A 92 11.47 -16.34 -2.49
N GLY A 93 10.21 -16.17 -2.08
CA GLY A 93 9.56 -17.02 -1.12
C GLY A 93 8.56 -16.29 -0.21
N ALA A 94 7.63 -17.06 0.36
CA ALA A 94 6.55 -16.54 1.19
C ALA A 94 7.05 -15.77 2.42
N GLU A 95 8.12 -16.22 3.05
CA GLU A 95 8.70 -15.54 4.22
C GLU A 95 9.32 -14.19 3.85
N ASN A 96 9.96 -14.11 2.68
CA ASN A 96 10.54 -12.86 2.17
C ASN A 96 9.45 -11.86 1.76
N ILE A 97 8.36 -12.33 1.17
CA ILE A 97 7.18 -11.52 0.88
C ILE A 97 6.63 -10.91 2.17
N LYS A 98 6.44 -11.74 3.20
CA LYS A 98 5.96 -11.28 4.51
C LYS A 98 6.92 -10.28 5.17
N ALA A 99 8.21 -10.54 5.10
CA ALA A 99 9.24 -9.65 5.64
C ALA A 99 9.21 -8.28 4.94
N SER A 100 9.11 -8.25 3.62
CA SER A 100 9.00 -7.02 2.84
C SER A 100 7.70 -6.25 3.14
N MET A 101 6.59 -6.96 3.29
CA MET A 101 5.31 -6.35 3.70
C MET A 101 5.41 -5.69 5.07
N ASN A 102 5.97 -6.40 6.05
CA ASN A 102 6.11 -5.90 7.42
C ASN A 102 7.05 -4.68 7.47
N GLU A 103 8.13 -4.73 6.73
CA GLU A 103 9.09 -3.62 6.64
C GLU A 103 8.46 -2.39 5.97
N ALA A 104 7.73 -2.58 4.87
CA ALA A 104 7.00 -1.51 4.20
C ALA A 104 5.91 -0.92 5.11
N TYR A 105 5.16 -1.77 5.80
CA TYR A 105 4.13 -1.34 6.75
C TYR A 105 4.71 -0.47 7.86
N ALA A 106 5.78 -0.94 8.48
CA ALA A 106 6.46 -0.20 9.56
C ALA A 106 7.01 1.14 9.07
N ALA A 107 7.59 1.17 7.87
CA ALA A 107 8.09 2.39 7.27
C ALA A 107 6.97 3.42 7.04
N VAL A 108 5.88 3.00 6.41
CA VAL A 108 4.73 3.89 6.15
C VAL A 108 4.13 4.39 7.46
N GLU A 109 3.92 3.52 8.43
CA GLU A 109 3.37 3.89 9.74
C GLU A 109 4.25 4.90 10.49
N SER A 110 5.57 4.78 10.37
CA SER A 110 6.53 5.61 11.11
C SER A 110 6.36 7.12 10.86
N ALA A 111 5.88 7.50 9.69
CA ALA A 111 5.68 8.90 9.30
C ALA A 111 4.23 9.38 9.47
N LEU A 112 3.34 8.55 10.02
CA LEU A 112 1.98 8.94 10.35
C LEU A 112 1.92 9.65 11.71
N PRO A 113 0.94 10.57 11.94
CA PRO A 113 0.66 11.11 13.27
C PRO A 113 0.35 9.99 14.28
N GLU A 114 0.73 10.18 15.54
CA GLU A 114 0.51 9.18 16.61
C GLU A 114 -0.95 8.74 16.72
N LYS A 115 -1.91 9.65 16.50
CA LYS A 115 -3.34 9.35 16.52
C LYS A 115 -3.80 8.34 15.45
N TYR A 116 -3.02 8.12 14.40
CA TYR A 116 -3.33 7.19 13.33
C TYR A 116 -2.44 5.94 13.33
N LYS A 117 -1.51 5.84 14.27
CA LYS A 117 -0.70 4.64 14.43
C LYS A 117 -1.49 3.53 15.10
N GLY A 118 -1.09 2.31 14.81
CA GLY A 118 -1.80 1.12 15.25
C GLY A 118 -2.95 0.76 14.31
N MET A 119 -3.27 -0.51 14.29
CA MET A 119 -4.26 -1.08 13.38
C MET A 119 -5.63 -1.14 14.04
N VAL A 120 -6.61 -0.52 13.39
CA VAL A 120 -8.01 -0.60 13.79
C VAL A 120 -8.76 -1.39 12.73
N LYS A 121 -9.53 -2.39 13.14
CA LYS A 121 -10.37 -3.15 12.23
C LYS A 121 -11.38 -2.23 11.56
N ASN A 122 -11.33 -2.19 10.24
CA ASN A 122 -12.37 -1.61 9.42
C ASN A 122 -13.24 -2.75 8.88
N GLU A 123 -14.54 -2.65 9.04
CA GLU A 123 -15.48 -3.70 8.62
C GLU A 123 -15.36 -4.06 7.12
N ASP A 124 -14.88 -3.13 6.30
CA ASP A 124 -14.70 -3.33 4.86
C ASP A 124 -13.39 -4.02 4.48
N GLN A 125 -12.48 -4.23 5.40
CA GLN A 125 -11.22 -4.92 5.12
C GLN A 125 -11.34 -6.44 5.20
N ASP A 126 -12.40 -6.92 5.83
CA ASP A 126 -12.72 -8.35 5.96
C ASP A 126 -13.59 -8.87 4.79
N ARG A 127 -13.87 -8.03 3.78
CA ARG A 127 -14.72 -8.41 2.62
C ARG A 127 -13.91 -8.67 1.36
#